data_5b502f50e7a5fd460c93c88f6f720da2
#
_entry.id   5b502f50e7a5fd460c93c88f6f720da2
#
_cell.length_a   1.000
_cell.length_b   1.000
_cell.length_c   1.000
_cell.angle_alpha   90.00
_cell.angle_beta   90.00
_cell.angle_gamma   90.00
#
_symmetry.space_group_name_H-M   'P 1'
#
loop_
_entity.id
_entity.type
_entity.pdbx_description
1 polymer ?
#
loop_
_entity_poly.entity_id
_entity_poly.type
_entity_poly.pdbx_seq_one_letter_code
_entity_poly.pdbx_strand_id
1 'polypeptide(L)'
;LNEFAINNKKPLLGICVGLQMFADIGYEETETKGLGWISGKVSKIDNKNGKYKLPHIGWNQINIVKESKIFKDIENNSHMYFVHSYEFIPKDKNVISATTDYSSNIVCAIEKENIFGTQFHPEKSDKIGLKIIDNFISL
;
A
#
# COMPACT_ATOMS: atom_id res chain seq x y z
N LEU A 1 3.55 19.02 0.56
CA LEU A 1 2.63 17.89 0.39
C LEU A 1 1.28 18.14 1.07
N ASN A 2 1.24 18.62 2.32
CA ASN A 2 -0.03 18.91 3.02
C ASN A 2 -0.90 19.88 2.23
N GLU A 3 -0.34 20.98 1.73
CA GLU A 3 -1.08 21.96 0.92
C GLU A 3 -1.71 21.29 -0.31
N PHE A 4 -0.94 20.48 -1.00
CA PHE A 4 -1.38 19.79 -2.22
C PHE A 4 -2.47 18.75 -1.94
N ALA A 5 -2.18 17.82 -1.05
CA ALA A 5 -3.00 16.62 -0.85
C ALA A 5 -4.16 16.86 0.14
N ILE A 6 -3.91 17.56 1.24
CA ILE A 6 -4.91 17.71 2.31
C ILE A 6 -5.77 18.94 2.08
N ASN A 7 -5.15 20.11 1.84
CA ASN A 7 -5.91 21.34 1.70
C ASN A 7 -6.58 21.44 0.33
N ASN A 8 -5.83 21.18 -0.74
CA ASN A 8 -6.34 21.31 -2.12
C ASN A 8 -6.97 20.03 -2.67
N LYS A 9 -6.98 18.93 -1.90
CA LYS A 9 -7.61 17.64 -2.26
C LYS A 9 -7.16 17.09 -3.61
N LYS A 10 -5.90 17.35 -4.01
CA LYS A 10 -5.35 16.79 -5.25
C LYS A 10 -5.01 15.31 -5.06
N PRO A 11 -5.29 14.46 -6.07
CA PRO A 11 -4.94 13.05 -5.98
C PRO A 11 -3.46 12.85 -5.70
N LEU A 12 -3.16 11.94 -4.77
CA LEU A 12 -1.79 11.59 -4.41
C LEU A 12 -1.66 10.08 -4.22
N LEU A 13 -0.67 9.49 -4.87
CA LEU A 13 -0.36 8.06 -4.78
C LEU A 13 0.98 7.86 -4.07
N GLY A 14 0.97 7.16 -2.94
CA GLY A 14 2.17 6.72 -2.24
C GLY A 14 2.51 5.28 -2.62
N ILE A 15 3.72 5.06 -3.13
CA ILE A 15 4.20 3.74 -3.54
C ILE A 15 5.24 3.25 -2.54
N CYS A 16 5.08 2.02 -2.04
CA CYS A 16 5.97 1.35 -1.11
C CYS A 16 6.20 2.18 0.17
N VAL A 17 7.38 2.76 0.34
CA VAL A 17 7.68 3.72 1.43
C VAL A 17 6.69 4.88 1.44
N GLY A 18 6.24 5.34 0.26
CA GLY A 18 5.25 6.41 0.15
C GLY A 18 3.92 6.08 0.83
N LEU A 19 3.44 4.86 0.71
CA LEU A 19 2.27 4.38 1.46
C LEU A 19 2.56 4.43 2.97
N GLN A 20 3.70 3.93 3.39
CA GLN A 20 4.07 3.82 4.80
C GLN A 20 4.19 5.20 5.46
N MET A 21 4.61 6.21 4.72
CA MET A 21 4.70 7.59 5.20
C MET A 21 3.35 8.19 5.62
N PHE A 22 2.23 7.66 5.14
CA PHE A 22 0.89 8.16 5.52
C PHE A 22 0.51 7.84 6.95
N ALA A 23 1.12 6.84 7.58
CA ALA A 23 0.85 6.41 8.94
C ALA A 23 1.16 7.47 9.99
N ASP A 24 0.65 7.27 11.21
CA ASP A 24 1.01 8.10 12.36
C ASP A 24 2.46 7.87 12.77
N ILE A 25 2.90 6.60 12.75
CA ILE A 25 4.18 6.17 13.31
C ILE A 25 4.73 4.94 12.59
N GLY A 26 6.04 4.86 12.48
CA GLY A 26 6.77 3.70 11.98
C GLY A 26 7.82 3.22 12.98
N TYR A 27 8.13 1.93 12.91
CA TYR A 27 9.06 1.27 13.83
C TYR A 27 10.27 0.64 13.11
N GLU A 28 10.62 1.17 11.95
CA GLU A 28 11.84 0.77 11.25
C GLU A 28 13.06 1.38 11.95
N GLU A 29 13.97 0.52 12.44
CA GLU A 29 15.14 0.87 13.23
C GLU A 29 14.79 1.61 14.54
N THR A 30 14.12 2.75 14.44
CA THR A 30 13.68 3.57 15.56
C THR A 30 12.22 3.98 15.36
N GLU A 31 11.58 4.42 16.43
CA GLU A 31 10.24 4.99 16.38
C GLU A 31 10.28 6.33 15.64
N THR A 32 9.60 6.40 14.48
CA THR A 32 9.61 7.58 13.61
C THR A 32 8.19 8.04 13.33
N LYS A 33 7.94 9.33 13.48
CA LYS A 33 6.64 9.94 13.20
C LYS A 33 6.39 10.02 11.69
N GLY A 34 5.20 9.58 11.25
CA GLY A 34 4.75 9.72 9.88
C GLY A 34 3.98 11.01 9.63
N LEU A 35 3.31 11.09 8.48
CA LEU A 35 2.50 12.25 8.10
C LEU A 35 1.16 12.32 8.86
N GLY A 36 0.70 11.19 9.40
CA GLY A 36 -0.56 11.12 10.15
C GLY A 36 -1.81 11.35 9.29
N TRP A 37 -1.74 11.14 7.99
CA TRP A 37 -2.89 11.32 7.10
C TRP A 37 -3.88 10.17 7.18
N ILE A 38 -3.38 8.99 7.48
CA ILE A 38 -4.19 7.78 7.67
C ILE A 38 -3.74 7.14 8.99
N SER A 39 -4.64 7.11 9.96
CA SER A 39 -4.32 6.61 11.29
C SER A 39 -3.90 5.15 11.25
N GLY A 40 -2.78 4.86 11.87
CA GLY A 40 -2.20 3.51 11.88
C GLY A 40 -0.70 3.54 12.13
N LYS A 41 -0.10 2.35 12.02
CA LYS A 41 1.33 2.17 12.27
C LYS A 41 1.98 1.35 11.16
N VAL A 42 3.29 1.52 11.02
CA VAL A 42 4.14 0.67 10.18
C VAL A 42 5.01 -0.18 11.10
N SER A 43 4.91 -1.48 10.98
CA SER A 43 5.69 -2.42 11.79
C SER A 43 6.27 -3.56 10.94
N LYS A 44 7.29 -4.20 11.47
CA LYS A 44 7.93 -5.33 10.79
C LYS A 44 6.94 -6.47 10.60
N ILE A 45 6.96 -7.08 9.41
CA ILE A 45 6.15 -8.26 9.12
C ILE A 45 6.58 -9.39 10.06
N ASP A 46 5.59 -10.07 10.66
CA ASP A 46 5.86 -11.25 11.48
C ASP A 46 6.28 -12.41 10.55
N ASN A 47 7.55 -12.79 10.64
CA ASN A 47 8.10 -13.86 9.80
C ASN A 47 7.83 -15.28 10.34
N LYS A 48 6.99 -15.42 11.37
CA LYS A 48 6.64 -16.70 12.00
C LYS A 48 7.88 -17.51 12.40
N ASN A 49 8.77 -16.88 13.16
CA ASN A 49 10.03 -17.49 13.63
C ASN A 49 10.93 -17.98 12.49
N GLY A 50 11.02 -17.20 11.42
CA GLY A 50 11.87 -17.49 10.28
C GLY A 50 11.27 -18.39 9.21
N LYS A 51 9.99 -18.80 9.37
CA LYS A 51 9.28 -19.59 8.36
C LYS A 51 9.14 -18.83 7.03
N TYR A 52 8.97 -17.51 7.11
CA TYR A 52 8.88 -16.64 5.95
C TYR A 52 10.11 -15.74 5.86
N LYS A 53 10.73 -15.67 4.69
CA LYS A 53 11.87 -14.79 4.47
C LYS A 53 11.45 -13.33 4.44
N LEU A 54 12.27 -12.45 4.97
CA LEU A 54 12.17 -11.02 4.83
C LEU A 54 13.41 -10.47 4.11
N PRO A 55 13.22 -9.54 3.15
CA PRO A 55 11.95 -8.96 2.74
C PRO A 55 11.02 -9.94 2.01
N HIS A 56 9.70 -9.66 2.04
CA HIS A 56 8.73 -10.20 1.09
C HIS A 56 9.12 -9.63 -0.28
N ILE A 57 9.72 -10.45 -1.13
CA ILE A 57 10.28 -10.01 -2.42
C ILE A 57 9.80 -10.94 -3.53
N GLY A 58 9.41 -10.33 -4.65
CA GLY A 58 8.97 -11.04 -5.85
C GLY A 58 7.50 -10.79 -6.18
N TRP A 59 6.97 -11.62 -7.05
CA TRP A 59 5.59 -11.54 -7.53
C TRP A 59 4.64 -12.25 -6.58
N ASN A 60 3.55 -11.58 -6.23
CA ASN A 60 2.50 -12.15 -5.41
C ASN A 60 1.14 -11.61 -5.83
N GLN A 61 0.09 -12.38 -5.58
CA GLN A 61 -1.28 -12.02 -5.93
C GLN A 61 -1.83 -10.99 -4.97
N ILE A 62 -2.61 -10.05 -5.50
CA ILE A 62 -3.41 -9.14 -4.68
C ILE A 62 -4.86 -9.61 -4.62
N ASN A 63 -5.48 -9.45 -3.46
CA ASN A 63 -6.89 -9.68 -3.26
C ASN A 63 -7.58 -8.31 -3.09
N ILE A 64 -8.34 -7.90 -4.11
CA ILE A 64 -9.09 -6.64 -4.09
C ILE A 64 -10.31 -6.85 -3.20
N VAL A 65 -10.38 -6.11 -2.08
CA VAL A 65 -11.42 -6.30 -1.06
C VAL A 65 -12.53 -5.27 -1.15
N LYS A 66 -12.33 -4.20 -1.90
CA LYS A 66 -13.38 -3.23 -2.23
C LYS A 66 -13.04 -2.47 -3.50
N GLU A 67 -14.04 -1.85 -4.11
CA GLU A 67 -13.83 -0.97 -5.25
C GLU A 67 -12.85 0.16 -4.92
N SER A 68 -11.96 0.42 -5.85
CA SER A 68 -11.00 1.51 -5.79
C SER A 68 -10.82 2.10 -7.18
N LYS A 69 -10.68 3.41 -7.24
CA LYS A 69 -10.50 4.11 -8.52
C LYS A 69 -9.24 3.65 -9.26
N ILE A 70 -8.18 3.28 -8.54
CA ILE A 70 -6.95 2.79 -9.16
C ILE A 70 -7.05 1.34 -9.63
N PHE A 71 -8.05 0.58 -9.17
CA PHE A 71 -8.27 -0.82 -9.58
C PHE A 71 -9.34 -0.99 -10.66
N LYS A 72 -9.76 0.10 -11.30
CA LYS A 72 -10.68 0.01 -12.42
C LYS A 72 -10.13 -0.92 -13.51
N ASP A 73 -10.94 -1.90 -13.91
CA ASP A 73 -10.58 -2.91 -14.92
C ASP A 73 -9.34 -3.75 -14.57
N ILE A 74 -9.03 -3.88 -13.30
CA ILE A 74 -7.99 -4.78 -12.78
C ILE A 74 -8.67 -6.04 -12.24
N GLU A 75 -8.26 -7.19 -12.74
CA GLU A 75 -8.78 -8.48 -12.26
C GLU A 75 -8.25 -8.81 -10.87
N ASN A 76 -9.12 -9.40 -10.04
CA ASN A 76 -8.70 -9.93 -8.75
C ASN A 76 -7.68 -11.05 -8.94
N ASN A 77 -6.78 -11.24 -7.99
CA ASN A 77 -5.65 -12.18 -8.04
C ASN A 77 -4.59 -11.85 -9.09
N SER A 78 -4.57 -10.62 -9.60
CA SER A 78 -3.48 -10.13 -10.42
C SER A 78 -2.16 -10.13 -9.64
N HIS A 79 -1.06 -10.45 -10.33
CA HIS A 79 0.27 -10.49 -9.71
C HIS A 79 0.92 -9.12 -9.75
N MET A 80 1.46 -8.70 -8.60
CA MET A 80 2.21 -7.47 -8.43
C MET A 80 3.59 -7.75 -7.85
N TYR A 81 4.53 -6.86 -8.08
CA TYR A 81 5.89 -7.00 -7.57
C TYR A 81 6.03 -6.33 -6.20
N PHE A 82 6.53 -7.09 -5.23
CA PHE A 82 6.74 -6.66 -3.84
C PHE A 82 8.23 -6.69 -3.48
N VAL A 83 8.65 -5.75 -2.66
CA VAL A 83 9.94 -5.76 -1.98
C VAL A 83 9.85 -4.93 -0.70
N HIS A 84 9.49 -5.57 0.42
CA HIS A 84 9.32 -4.88 1.69
C HIS A 84 9.44 -5.83 2.89
N SER A 85 9.90 -5.30 4.01
CA SER A 85 9.98 -6.02 5.29
C SER A 85 9.02 -5.47 6.35
N TYR A 86 8.41 -4.31 6.07
CA TYR A 86 7.47 -3.62 6.95
C TYR A 86 6.12 -3.52 6.28
N GLU A 87 5.06 -3.48 7.10
CA GLU A 87 3.69 -3.37 6.63
C GLU A 87 2.96 -2.21 7.31
N PHE A 88 2.06 -1.59 6.58
CA PHE A 88 1.17 -0.57 7.12
C PHE A 88 -0.09 -1.22 7.68
N ILE A 89 -0.38 -0.96 8.95
CA ILE A 89 -1.56 -1.47 9.65
C ILE A 89 -2.47 -0.29 9.98
N PRO A 90 -3.49 0.00 9.14
CA PRO A 90 -4.42 1.09 9.42
C PRO A 90 -5.35 0.73 10.58
N LYS A 91 -5.75 1.74 11.37
CA LYS A 91 -6.76 1.58 12.42
C LYS A 91 -8.16 1.41 11.82
N ASP A 92 -8.48 2.18 10.79
CA ASP A 92 -9.75 2.08 10.06
C ASP A 92 -9.59 1.11 8.88
N LYS A 93 -10.22 -0.05 8.98
CA LYS A 93 -10.16 -1.06 7.94
C LYS A 93 -10.90 -0.67 6.66
N ASN A 94 -11.78 0.33 6.72
CA ASN A 94 -12.50 0.81 5.55
C ASN A 94 -11.60 1.49 4.51
N VAL A 95 -10.39 1.88 4.88
CA VAL A 95 -9.42 2.43 3.92
C VAL A 95 -8.72 1.36 3.09
N ILE A 96 -8.80 0.09 3.50
CA ILE A 96 -8.13 -1.02 2.81
C ILE A 96 -8.84 -1.31 1.50
N SER A 97 -8.12 -1.27 0.39
CA SER A 97 -8.65 -1.61 -0.93
C SER A 97 -8.13 -2.94 -1.46
N ALA A 98 -6.94 -3.37 -1.05
CA ALA A 98 -6.42 -4.70 -1.38
C ALA A 98 -5.48 -5.24 -0.32
N THR A 99 -5.40 -6.56 -0.27
CA THR A 99 -4.50 -7.32 0.61
C THR A 99 -3.69 -8.33 -0.20
N THR A 100 -2.62 -8.83 0.38
CA THR A 100 -1.84 -9.94 -0.17
C THR A 100 -1.51 -10.93 0.94
N ASP A 101 -1.44 -12.21 0.58
CA ASP A 101 -1.15 -13.28 1.55
C ASP A 101 0.36 -13.55 1.59
N TYR A 102 0.98 -13.20 2.71
CA TYR A 102 2.38 -13.52 2.98
C TYR A 102 2.60 -13.51 4.49
N SER A 103 2.83 -14.68 5.08
CA SER A 103 2.86 -14.92 6.54
C SER A 103 1.52 -14.62 7.25
N SER A 104 0.84 -13.60 6.81
CA SER A 104 -0.50 -13.19 7.24
C SER A 104 -1.18 -12.45 6.09
N ASN A 105 -2.38 -11.96 6.32
CA ASN A 105 -3.10 -11.14 5.34
C ASN A 105 -2.63 -9.68 5.46
N ILE A 106 -1.68 -9.30 4.59
CA ILE A 106 -1.01 -7.99 4.63
C ILE A 106 -1.78 -6.98 3.79
N VAL A 107 -1.99 -5.77 4.31
CA VAL A 107 -2.55 -4.65 3.54
C VAL A 107 -1.57 -4.25 2.46
N CYS A 108 -1.98 -4.31 1.20
CA CYS A 108 -1.13 -3.94 0.08
C CYS A 108 -1.64 -2.76 -0.75
N ALA A 109 -2.86 -2.30 -0.51
CA ALA A 109 -3.35 -1.05 -1.09
C ALA A 109 -4.39 -0.40 -0.19
N ILE A 110 -4.40 0.93 -0.20
CA ILE A 110 -5.37 1.75 0.53
C ILE A 110 -5.93 2.86 -0.36
N GLU A 111 -7.14 3.31 -0.01
CA GLU A 111 -7.75 4.50 -0.58
C GLU A 111 -8.53 5.23 0.51
N LYS A 112 -8.25 6.52 0.67
CA LYS A 112 -9.00 7.43 1.54
C LYS A 112 -9.17 8.77 0.82
N GLU A 113 -10.39 9.05 0.35
CA GLU A 113 -10.70 10.25 -0.44
C GLU A 113 -9.79 10.37 -1.67
N ASN A 114 -8.87 11.32 -1.67
CA ASN A 114 -7.92 11.58 -2.75
C ASN A 114 -6.53 10.98 -2.49
N ILE A 115 -6.35 10.25 -1.40
CA ILE A 115 -5.09 9.62 -1.01
C ILE A 115 -5.15 8.14 -1.38
N PHE A 116 -4.19 7.70 -2.17
CA PHE A 116 -4.03 6.31 -2.60
C PHE A 116 -2.66 5.80 -2.19
N GLY A 117 -2.58 4.51 -1.88
CA GLY A 117 -1.29 3.91 -1.55
C GLY A 117 -1.21 2.46 -2.01
N THR A 118 -0.02 2.04 -2.44
CA THR A 118 0.29 0.65 -2.77
C THR A 118 1.58 0.23 -2.08
N GLN A 119 1.59 -0.96 -1.47
CA GLN A 119 2.81 -1.56 -0.93
C GLN A 119 3.65 -2.16 -2.04
N PHE A 120 3.01 -2.72 -3.06
CA PHE A 120 3.70 -3.18 -4.26
C PHE A 120 4.15 -1.99 -5.13
N HIS A 121 5.04 -2.28 -6.05
CA HIS A 121 5.55 -1.32 -7.03
C HIS A 121 4.79 -1.47 -8.36
N PRO A 122 3.75 -0.66 -8.65
CA PRO A 122 3.02 -0.76 -9.91
C PRO A 122 3.94 -0.51 -11.11
N GLU A 123 4.92 0.38 -10.99
CA GLU A 123 5.91 0.67 -12.03
C GLU A 123 6.79 -0.53 -12.38
N LYS A 124 6.85 -1.55 -11.48
CA LYS A 124 7.58 -2.80 -11.68
C LYS A 124 6.66 -4.00 -11.88
N SER A 125 5.37 -3.78 -12.03
CA SER A 125 4.35 -4.84 -12.06
C SER A 125 3.78 -5.06 -13.46
N ASP A 126 4.63 -4.88 -14.49
CA ASP A 126 4.30 -5.13 -15.89
C ASP A 126 3.06 -4.33 -16.36
N LYS A 127 2.33 -4.83 -17.33
CA LYS A 127 1.18 -4.15 -17.93
C LYS A 127 0.07 -3.83 -16.93
N ILE A 128 -0.20 -4.75 -16.00
CA ILE A 128 -1.25 -4.56 -14.99
C ILE A 128 -0.86 -3.42 -14.04
N GLY A 129 0.40 -3.37 -13.63
CA GLY A 129 0.90 -2.26 -12.80
C GLY A 129 0.81 -0.92 -13.50
N LEU A 130 1.18 -0.87 -14.78
CA LEU A 130 1.05 0.34 -15.60
C LEU A 130 -0.41 0.77 -15.75
N LYS A 131 -1.35 -0.18 -15.84
CA LYS A 131 -2.79 0.12 -15.87
C LYS A 131 -3.25 0.81 -14.57
N ILE A 132 -2.71 0.41 -13.44
CA ILE A 132 -2.99 1.08 -12.14
C ILE A 132 -2.51 2.53 -12.17
N ILE A 133 -1.31 2.78 -12.70
CA ILE A 133 -0.76 4.12 -12.85
C ILE A 133 -1.64 4.95 -13.80
N ASP A 134 -2.04 4.38 -14.94
CA ASP A 134 -2.94 5.04 -15.89
C ASP A 134 -4.29 5.42 -15.24
N ASN A 135 -4.86 4.51 -14.45
CA ASN A 135 -6.09 4.78 -13.70
C ASN A 135 -5.91 5.96 -12.74
N PHE A 136 -4.77 6.02 -12.05
CA PHE A 136 -4.46 7.13 -11.15
C PHE A 136 -4.28 8.45 -11.88
N ILE A 137 -3.53 8.47 -12.98
CA ILE A 137 -3.29 9.68 -13.78
C ILE A 137 -4.60 10.23 -14.38
N SER A 138 -5.58 9.36 -14.59
CA SER A 138 -6.88 9.72 -15.18
C SER A 138 -7.90 10.26 -14.16
N LEU A 139 -7.51 10.43 -12.91
CA LEU A 139 -8.41 10.97 -11.85
C LEU A 139 -8.63 12.51 -11.96
#